data_7e6ac22a1f0433fc64ec0872d5f40f91
#
_entry.id   7e6ac22a1f0433fc64ec0872d5f40f91
#
_cell.length_a   1.000
_cell.length_b   1.000
_cell.length_c   1.000
_cell.angle_alpha   90.00
_cell.angle_beta   90.00
_cell.angle_gamma   90.00
#
_symmetry.space_group_name_H-M   'P 1'
#
loop_
_entity.id
_entity.type
_entity.pdbx_description
1 polymer ?
#
loop_
_entity_poly.entity_id
_entity_poly.type
_entity_poly.pdbx_seq_one_letter_code
_entity_poly.pdbx_strand_id
1 'polypeptide(L)'
;MIGSFALAAGGTGGHLFPAEALASELLGGGSRVHLLSDARAEAFAGRVGEIETHHVRAAQLGGGAAHTAHALGELALGTLQARRLLRRLSPACVIGFGGYASIPTMLAAVSLGLPTAIHEQNAVLGRANRLLAPRVRRIATGFPATAGLRPADGARTMQTGNPVRPAVLALARTKYKAPQRGSSIELLILGGSQGARIMSEAVPPALATLPTRLREMLRVSHQARPEDLPGAEAIYRKNRIQAELQSFFTDVPERLARAHLAICRAGASTVAELAVIGRPAVLIPYPYATDNHQAANARAFADAGAGWVIAQPELRPDTFALYLENLLGDPAALTAAAQRAGDFGRPDAARDLAQLAIELGLGSRAQGRAA
;
A
#
# COMPACT_ATOMS: atom_id res chain seq x y z
N MET A 1 -17.03 16.09 -20.20
CA MET A 1 -15.68 15.71 -19.73
C MET A 1 -15.27 16.66 -18.61
N ILE A 2 -14.95 16.11 -17.44
CA ILE A 2 -14.60 16.91 -16.27
C ILE A 2 -13.19 17.52 -16.43
N GLY A 3 -12.32 16.92 -17.20
CA GLY A 3 -10.97 17.42 -17.48
C GLY A 3 -9.96 16.32 -17.82
N SER A 4 -8.70 16.72 -17.94
CA SER A 4 -7.55 15.84 -18.07
C SER A 4 -6.75 15.89 -16.76
N PHE A 5 -6.28 14.74 -16.26
CA PHE A 5 -5.50 14.61 -15.04
C PHE A 5 -4.19 13.90 -15.34
N ALA A 6 -3.12 14.32 -14.66
CA ALA A 6 -1.83 13.67 -14.76
C ALA A 6 -1.46 13.03 -13.42
N LEU A 7 -1.08 11.76 -13.44
CA LEU A 7 -0.65 11.00 -12.28
C LEU A 7 0.84 10.72 -12.39
N ALA A 8 1.60 11.06 -11.36
CA ALA A 8 3.03 10.82 -11.30
C ALA A 8 3.32 9.71 -10.28
N ALA A 9 3.60 8.53 -10.75
CA ALA A 9 3.88 7.36 -9.91
C ALA A 9 5.00 6.52 -10.54
N GLY A 10 5.65 5.69 -9.74
CA GLY A 10 6.62 4.77 -10.31
C GLY A 10 7.34 3.93 -9.27
N GLY A 11 8.14 3.02 -9.78
CA GLY A 11 9.08 2.21 -9.03
C GLY A 11 8.52 0.93 -8.43
N THR A 12 7.45 0.98 -7.67
CA THR A 12 6.92 -0.19 -6.95
C THR A 12 5.39 -0.20 -6.93
N GLY A 13 4.81 -1.39 -6.75
CA GLY A 13 3.35 -1.56 -6.62
C GLY A 13 2.73 -0.69 -5.52
N GLY A 14 3.50 -0.36 -4.46
CA GLY A 14 3.03 0.53 -3.38
C GLY A 14 2.63 1.93 -3.83
N HIS A 15 3.21 2.44 -4.91
CA HIS A 15 2.86 3.74 -5.50
C HIS A 15 1.92 3.61 -6.70
N LEU A 16 2.06 2.53 -7.46
CA LEU A 16 1.30 2.31 -8.69
C LEU A 16 -0.15 1.87 -8.42
N PHE A 17 -0.39 0.96 -7.47
CA PHE A 17 -1.76 0.51 -7.18
C PHE A 17 -2.69 1.65 -6.72
N PRO A 18 -2.29 2.57 -5.82
CA PRO A 18 -3.11 3.73 -5.50
C PRO A 18 -3.33 4.67 -6.69
N ALA A 19 -2.34 4.81 -7.58
CA ALA A 19 -2.47 5.60 -8.80
C ALA A 19 -3.45 4.97 -9.79
N GLU A 20 -3.40 3.64 -9.97
CA GLU A 20 -4.36 2.89 -10.80
C GLU A 20 -5.79 2.99 -10.26
N ALA A 21 -5.97 2.87 -8.94
CA ALA A 21 -7.29 2.98 -8.32
C ALA A 21 -7.87 4.38 -8.52
N LEU A 22 -7.07 5.44 -8.34
CA LEU A 22 -7.49 6.81 -8.66
C LEU A 22 -7.80 6.98 -10.15
N ALA A 23 -6.96 6.43 -11.02
CA ALA A 23 -7.17 6.52 -12.47
C ALA A 23 -8.49 5.88 -12.88
N SER A 24 -8.82 4.70 -12.34
CA SER A 24 -10.09 4.02 -12.61
C SER A 24 -11.29 4.87 -12.19
N GLU A 25 -11.21 5.55 -11.04
CA GLU A 25 -12.26 6.43 -10.55
C GLU A 25 -12.45 7.66 -11.45
N LEU A 26 -11.34 8.29 -11.86
CA LEU A 26 -11.39 9.46 -12.76
C LEU A 26 -11.88 9.10 -14.16
N LEU A 27 -11.49 7.96 -14.72
CA LEU A 27 -11.96 7.45 -16.01
C LEU A 27 -13.44 7.12 -15.94
N GLY A 28 -13.91 6.45 -14.88
CA GLY A 28 -15.32 6.18 -14.63
C GLY A 28 -16.18 7.46 -14.57
N GLY A 29 -15.60 8.57 -14.09
CA GLY A 29 -16.21 9.91 -14.10
C GLY A 29 -16.11 10.64 -15.46
N GLY A 30 -15.62 10.01 -16.53
CA GLY A 30 -15.53 10.59 -17.88
C GLY A 30 -14.35 11.57 -18.06
N SER A 31 -13.34 11.52 -17.21
CA SER A 31 -12.10 12.29 -17.34
C SER A 31 -11.06 11.56 -18.18
N ARG A 32 -10.10 12.30 -18.76
CA ARG A 32 -8.89 11.70 -19.35
C ARG A 32 -7.79 11.62 -18.30
N VAL A 33 -7.06 10.50 -18.30
CA VAL A 33 -5.98 10.26 -17.34
C VAL A 33 -4.68 9.92 -18.08
N HIS A 34 -3.61 10.57 -17.69
CA HIS A 34 -2.25 10.32 -18.17
C HIS A 34 -1.38 9.87 -17.00
N LEU A 35 -0.69 8.75 -17.16
CA LEU A 35 0.30 8.28 -16.19
C LEU A 35 1.70 8.69 -16.66
N LEU A 36 2.40 9.46 -15.86
CA LEU A 36 3.79 9.84 -16.07
C LEU A 36 4.67 9.03 -15.12
N SER A 37 5.52 8.16 -15.66
CA SER A 37 6.28 7.21 -14.87
C SER A 37 7.65 6.91 -15.51
N ASP A 38 8.50 6.16 -14.79
CA ASP A 38 9.72 5.59 -15.35
C ASP A 38 9.44 4.27 -16.11
N ALA A 39 10.44 3.76 -16.82
CA ALA A 39 10.32 2.54 -17.64
C ALA A 39 9.86 1.29 -16.88
N ARG A 40 9.96 1.27 -15.54
CA ARG A 40 9.52 0.14 -14.71
C ARG A 40 8.00 0.05 -14.56
N ALA A 41 7.27 1.10 -14.93
CA ALA A 41 5.82 1.07 -14.91
C ALA A 41 5.20 0.28 -16.07
N GLU A 42 5.97 -0.06 -17.12
CA GLU A 42 5.46 -0.84 -18.26
C GLU A 42 4.85 -2.18 -17.86
N ALA A 43 5.43 -2.84 -16.85
CA ALA A 43 4.91 -4.10 -16.33
C ALA A 43 3.51 -3.96 -15.70
N PHE A 44 3.07 -2.75 -15.40
CA PHE A 44 1.77 -2.42 -14.80
C PHE A 44 0.79 -1.78 -15.79
N ALA A 45 1.29 -1.12 -16.84
CA ALA A 45 0.48 -0.40 -17.82
C ALA A 45 -0.54 -1.30 -18.57
N GLY A 46 -0.32 -2.60 -18.62
CA GLY A 46 -1.24 -3.56 -19.26
C GLY A 46 -2.52 -3.87 -18.46
N ARG A 47 -2.66 -3.39 -17.23
CA ARG A 47 -3.81 -3.69 -16.36
C ARG A 47 -4.93 -2.67 -16.44
N VAL A 48 -4.64 -1.44 -16.88
CA VAL A 48 -5.64 -0.38 -17.07
C VAL A 48 -5.51 0.14 -18.50
N GLY A 49 -6.05 -0.61 -19.45
CA GLY A 49 -5.87 -0.43 -20.90
C GLY A 49 -6.31 0.91 -21.50
N GLU A 50 -6.84 1.83 -20.68
CA GLU A 50 -7.31 3.15 -21.12
C GLU A 50 -6.44 4.31 -20.60
N ILE A 51 -5.35 4.01 -19.85
CA ILE A 51 -4.45 5.05 -19.34
C ILE A 51 -3.31 5.27 -20.34
N GLU A 52 -3.23 6.48 -20.87
CA GLU A 52 -2.10 6.89 -21.69
C GLU A 52 -0.86 7.06 -20.81
N THR A 53 0.13 6.18 -21.00
CA THR A 53 1.38 6.17 -20.20
C THR A 53 2.49 6.90 -20.95
N HIS A 54 3.16 7.79 -20.25
CA HIS A 54 4.28 8.58 -20.75
C HIS A 54 5.54 8.31 -19.92
N HIS A 55 6.65 8.01 -20.60
CA HIS A 55 7.93 7.81 -19.94
C HIS A 55 8.62 9.13 -19.63
N VAL A 56 9.01 9.31 -18.37
CA VAL A 56 9.77 10.46 -17.89
C VAL A 56 11.07 9.94 -17.25
N ARG A 57 12.21 10.52 -17.66
CA ARG A 57 13.50 10.18 -17.05
C ARG A 57 13.49 10.48 -15.56
N ALA A 58 13.97 9.53 -14.78
CA ALA A 58 14.14 9.68 -13.35
C ALA A 58 15.27 8.78 -12.87
N ALA A 59 16.00 9.21 -11.87
CA ALA A 59 17.04 8.42 -11.24
C ALA A 59 16.97 8.54 -9.73
N GLN A 60 17.37 7.47 -9.05
CA GLN A 60 17.41 7.43 -7.59
C GLN A 60 18.68 8.16 -7.13
N LEU A 61 18.51 9.11 -6.22
CA LEU A 61 19.63 9.76 -5.54
C LEU A 61 20.23 8.77 -4.51
N GLY A 62 21.57 8.62 -4.56
CA GLY A 62 22.32 7.74 -3.66
C GLY A 62 23.63 7.29 -4.31
N GLY A 63 24.53 6.68 -3.54
CA GLY A 63 25.85 6.28 -4.03
C GLY A 63 26.90 7.39 -3.95
N GLY A 64 28.03 7.21 -4.64
CA GLY A 64 29.15 8.17 -4.63
C GLY A 64 28.83 9.47 -5.41
N ALA A 65 29.75 10.44 -5.34
CA ALA A 65 29.58 11.77 -5.94
C ALA A 65 29.26 11.73 -7.46
N ALA A 66 29.93 10.87 -8.22
CA ALA A 66 29.67 10.72 -9.66
C ALA A 66 28.26 10.21 -9.95
N HIS A 67 27.77 9.23 -9.17
CA HIS A 67 26.41 8.70 -9.28
C HIS A 67 25.37 9.78 -8.92
N THR A 68 25.62 10.56 -7.88
CA THR A 68 24.73 11.65 -7.47
C THR A 68 24.66 12.73 -8.55
N ALA A 69 25.80 13.13 -9.15
CA ALA A 69 25.84 14.10 -10.25
C ALA A 69 25.06 13.60 -11.47
N HIS A 70 25.23 12.33 -11.86
CA HIS A 70 24.45 11.70 -12.93
C HIS A 70 22.95 11.71 -12.62
N ALA A 71 22.56 11.30 -11.40
CA ALA A 71 21.16 11.27 -11.00
C ALA A 71 20.51 12.66 -10.99
N LEU A 72 21.24 13.71 -10.59
CA LEU A 72 20.77 15.10 -10.67
C LEU A 72 20.58 15.54 -12.13
N GLY A 73 21.50 15.15 -13.04
CA GLY A 73 21.37 15.39 -14.49
C GLY A 73 20.11 14.73 -15.06
N GLU A 74 19.86 13.45 -14.74
CA GLU A 74 18.66 12.72 -15.17
C GLU A 74 17.37 13.35 -14.61
N LEU A 75 17.37 13.80 -13.35
CA LEU A 75 16.23 14.50 -12.75
C LEU A 75 15.96 15.84 -13.45
N ALA A 76 17.01 16.60 -13.82
CA ALA A 76 16.88 17.86 -14.54
C ALA A 76 16.32 17.64 -15.96
N LEU A 77 16.87 16.68 -16.70
CA LEU A 77 16.38 16.30 -18.04
C LEU A 77 14.95 15.79 -17.99
N GLY A 78 14.61 14.93 -17.01
CA GLY A 78 13.27 14.44 -16.79
C GLY A 78 12.29 15.57 -16.44
N THR A 79 12.72 16.56 -15.66
CA THR A 79 11.90 17.74 -15.34
C THR A 79 11.60 18.57 -16.59
N LEU A 80 12.58 18.78 -17.46
CA LEU A 80 12.40 19.48 -18.74
C LEU A 80 11.47 18.68 -19.69
N GLN A 81 11.65 17.38 -19.76
CA GLN A 81 10.79 16.47 -20.54
C GLN A 81 9.36 16.54 -20.03
N ALA A 82 9.13 16.36 -18.72
CA ALA A 82 7.83 16.44 -18.09
C ALA A 82 7.17 17.81 -18.29
N ARG A 83 7.95 18.91 -18.22
CA ARG A 83 7.46 20.26 -18.44
C ARG A 83 6.91 20.47 -19.86
N ARG A 84 7.59 19.95 -20.90
CA ARG A 84 7.09 19.99 -22.29
C ARG A 84 5.83 19.16 -22.44
N LEU A 85 5.79 17.98 -21.84
CA LEU A 85 4.65 17.08 -21.89
C LEU A 85 3.42 17.68 -21.19
N LEU A 86 3.58 18.18 -19.95
CA LEU A 86 2.49 18.80 -19.19
C LEU A 86 1.91 20.06 -19.88
N ARG A 87 2.76 20.85 -20.58
CA ARG A 87 2.26 21.97 -21.41
C ARG A 87 1.36 21.50 -22.56
N ARG A 88 1.70 20.35 -23.18
CA ARG A 88 0.90 19.75 -24.27
C ARG A 88 -0.38 19.14 -23.75
N LEU A 89 -0.32 18.39 -22.65
CA LEU A 89 -1.46 17.70 -22.06
C LEU A 89 -2.42 18.65 -21.34
N SER A 90 -1.93 19.79 -20.85
CA SER A 90 -2.68 20.83 -20.13
C SER A 90 -3.61 20.22 -19.05
N PRO A 91 -3.10 19.38 -18.12
CA PRO A 91 -3.95 18.73 -17.13
C PRO A 91 -4.53 19.73 -16.15
N ALA A 92 -5.77 19.49 -15.73
CA ALA A 92 -6.46 20.30 -14.71
C ALA A 92 -5.77 20.18 -13.33
N CYS A 93 -5.21 19.00 -13.03
CA CYS A 93 -4.45 18.75 -11.81
C CYS A 93 -3.39 17.68 -12.05
N VAL A 94 -2.28 17.74 -11.29
CA VAL A 94 -1.21 16.75 -11.27
C VAL A 94 -1.09 16.16 -9.87
N ILE A 95 -1.18 14.84 -9.76
CA ILE A 95 -1.11 14.12 -8.48
C ILE A 95 0.14 13.23 -8.45
N GLY A 96 1.01 13.45 -7.44
CA GLY A 96 2.20 12.64 -7.19
C GLY A 96 1.95 11.58 -6.11
N PHE A 97 2.30 10.33 -6.40
CA PHE A 97 2.17 9.21 -5.47
C PHE A 97 3.46 8.87 -4.72
N GLY A 98 4.48 9.72 -4.85
CA GLY A 98 5.78 9.46 -4.24
C GLY A 98 6.69 8.56 -5.09
N GLY A 99 7.78 8.11 -4.47
CA GLY A 99 8.87 7.50 -5.20
C GLY A 99 9.69 8.53 -5.99
N TYR A 100 10.95 8.23 -6.27
CA TYR A 100 11.81 9.19 -6.98
C TYR A 100 11.32 9.47 -8.42
N ALA A 101 10.60 8.54 -9.05
CA ALA A 101 10.06 8.70 -10.40
C ALA A 101 8.99 9.81 -10.49
N SER A 102 8.32 10.15 -9.39
CA SER A 102 7.34 11.24 -9.38
C SER A 102 7.98 12.64 -9.31
N ILE A 103 9.22 12.74 -8.84
CA ILE A 103 9.87 14.04 -8.57
C ILE A 103 9.96 14.93 -9.82
N PRO A 104 10.46 14.47 -10.99
CA PRO A 104 10.58 15.32 -12.18
C PRO A 104 9.24 15.88 -12.63
N THR A 105 8.22 15.04 -12.67
CA THR A 105 6.86 15.42 -13.08
C THR A 105 6.26 16.44 -12.13
N MET A 106 6.37 16.22 -10.82
CA MET A 106 5.84 17.13 -9.82
C MET A 106 6.56 18.47 -9.77
N LEU A 107 7.89 18.49 -9.91
CA LEU A 107 8.65 19.74 -10.01
C LEU A 107 8.28 20.52 -11.28
N ALA A 108 8.11 19.83 -12.41
CA ALA A 108 7.64 20.45 -13.65
C ALA A 108 6.24 21.06 -13.46
N ALA A 109 5.31 20.33 -12.85
CA ALA A 109 3.95 20.81 -12.58
C ALA A 109 3.95 22.07 -11.70
N VAL A 110 4.72 22.05 -10.60
CA VAL A 110 4.89 23.22 -9.70
C VAL A 110 5.47 24.41 -10.49
N SER A 111 6.51 24.19 -11.29
CA SER A 111 7.15 25.25 -12.09
C SER A 111 6.24 25.84 -13.17
N LEU A 112 5.20 25.14 -13.57
CA LEU A 112 4.16 25.59 -14.50
C LEU A 112 2.96 26.26 -13.80
N GLY A 113 2.94 26.31 -12.47
CA GLY A 113 1.81 26.83 -11.68
C GLY A 113 0.56 25.93 -11.74
N LEU A 114 0.67 24.71 -12.22
CA LEU A 114 -0.45 23.77 -12.29
C LEU A 114 -0.95 23.42 -10.89
N PRO A 115 -2.26 23.13 -10.72
CA PRO A 115 -2.77 22.57 -9.48
C PRO A 115 -2.08 21.23 -9.18
N THR A 116 -1.55 21.09 -7.96
CA THR A 116 -0.77 19.89 -7.58
C THR A 116 -1.22 19.35 -6.25
N ALA A 117 -1.27 18.03 -6.15
CA ALA A 117 -1.39 17.31 -4.89
C ALA A 117 -0.34 16.19 -4.82
N ILE A 118 0.01 15.79 -3.61
CA ILE A 118 0.71 14.52 -3.36
C ILE A 118 -0.18 13.61 -2.53
N HIS A 119 -0.05 12.32 -2.75
CA HIS A 119 -0.63 11.28 -1.90
C HIS A 119 0.48 10.52 -1.20
N GLU A 120 0.43 10.47 0.14
CA GLU A 120 1.33 9.66 0.96
C GLU A 120 0.60 8.42 1.45
N GLN A 121 1.09 7.26 1.05
CA GLN A 121 0.50 5.97 1.37
C GLN A 121 0.85 5.49 2.78
N ASN A 122 1.99 5.91 3.32
CA ASN A 122 2.53 5.43 4.60
C ASN A 122 2.23 6.39 5.75
N ALA A 123 2.32 5.87 6.97
CA ALA A 123 2.26 6.67 8.20
C ALA A 123 3.52 7.54 8.44
N VAL A 124 4.49 7.52 7.51
CA VAL A 124 5.69 8.37 7.50
C VAL A 124 5.83 8.98 6.12
N LEU A 125 6.02 10.29 6.06
CA LEU A 125 6.18 11.01 4.80
C LEU A 125 7.47 10.56 4.09
N GLY A 126 7.33 9.93 2.93
CA GLY A 126 8.44 9.42 2.13
C GLY A 126 9.34 10.55 1.61
N ARG A 127 10.60 10.25 1.30
CA ARG A 127 11.62 11.23 0.92
C ARG A 127 11.20 12.12 -0.25
N ALA A 128 10.60 11.55 -1.30
CA ALA A 128 10.09 12.32 -2.43
C ALA A 128 8.97 13.27 -2.01
N ASN A 129 7.99 12.76 -1.27
CA ASN A 129 6.87 13.57 -0.78
C ASN A 129 7.33 14.64 0.24
N ARG A 130 8.35 14.37 1.05
CA ARG A 130 8.97 15.35 1.96
C ARG A 130 9.59 16.53 1.19
N LEU A 131 10.21 16.28 0.04
CA LEU A 131 10.71 17.31 -0.86
C LEU A 131 9.57 18.13 -1.51
N LEU A 132 8.48 17.46 -1.88
CA LEU A 132 7.38 18.04 -2.64
C LEU A 132 6.33 18.74 -1.75
N ALA A 133 6.11 18.26 -0.53
CA ALA A 133 5.09 18.75 0.39
C ALA A 133 5.08 20.28 0.56
N PRO A 134 6.24 20.99 0.69
CA PRO A 134 6.26 22.45 0.78
C PRO A 134 5.72 23.17 -0.46
N ARG A 135 5.69 22.52 -1.60
CA ARG A 135 5.50 23.11 -2.93
C ARG A 135 4.14 22.82 -3.55
N VAL A 136 3.44 21.81 -3.05
CA VAL A 136 2.13 21.41 -3.60
C VAL A 136 0.97 22.13 -2.91
N ARG A 137 -0.18 22.19 -3.57
CA ARG A 137 -1.38 22.85 -3.03
C ARG A 137 -2.10 22.02 -1.98
N ARG A 138 -2.11 20.68 -2.11
CA ARG A 138 -2.77 19.74 -1.20
C ARG A 138 -1.89 18.52 -0.94
N ILE A 139 -2.09 17.95 0.24
CA ILE A 139 -1.45 16.70 0.68
C ILE A 139 -2.57 15.75 1.09
N ALA A 140 -2.70 14.64 0.39
CA ALA A 140 -3.58 13.55 0.76
C ALA A 140 -2.78 12.49 1.54
N THR A 141 -3.35 11.92 2.59
CA THR A 141 -2.67 10.91 3.41
C THR A 141 -3.50 9.64 3.53
N GLY A 142 -2.81 8.48 3.52
CA GLY A 142 -3.41 7.18 3.72
C GLY A 142 -3.76 6.90 5.19
N PHE A 143 -3.01 7.50 6.11
CA PHE A 143 -3.14 7.30 7.56
C PHE A 143 -3.65 8.56 8.27
N PRO A 144 -4.32 8.41 9.44
CA PRO A 144 -4.83 9.54 10.22
C PRO A 144 -3.72 10.49 10.68
N ALA A 145 -2.56 9.93 11.03
CA ALA A 145 -1.36 10.66 11.37
C ALA A 145 -0.22 10.21 10.45
N THR A 146 0.48 11.17 9.86
CA THR A 146 1.64 10.93 9.00
C THR A 146 2.83 11.70 9.55
N ALA A 147 3.81 10.97 10.08
CA ALA A 147 5.02 11.57 10.63
C ALA A 147 5.84 12.28 9.53
N GLY A 148 6.50 13.37 9.87
CA GLY A 148 7.33 14.15 8.95
C GLY A 148 6.58 15.26 8.19
N LEU A 149 5.28 15.42 8.39
CA LEU A 149 4.54 16.62 8.00
C LEU A 149 4.93 17.77 8.94
N ARG A 150 5.05 18.98 8.39
CA ARG A 150 5.34 20.19 9.18
C ARG A 150 4.03 20.76 9.72
N PRO A 151 4.04 21.49 10.84
CA PRO A 151 2.83 22.17 11.35
C PRO A 151 2.13 23.02 10.29
N ALA A 152 2.89 23.72 9.44
CA ALA A 152 2.36 24.55 8.35
C ALA A 152 1.67 23.75 7.23
N ASP A 153 1.85 22.43 7.17
CA ASP A 153 1.21 21.57 6.17
C ASP A 153 -0.22 21.17 6.60
N GLY A 154 -0.58 21.32 7.88
CA GLY A 154 -1.85 20.84 8.44
C GLY A 154 -3.09 21.35 7.69
N ALA A 155 -3.17 22.65 7.42
CA ALA A 155 -4.31 23.26 6.70
C ALA A 155 -4.45 22.78 5.24
N ARG A 156 -3.41 22.14 4.67
CA ARG A 156 -3.37 21.61 3.30
C ARG A 156 -3.45 20.09 3.25
N THR A 157 -3.46 19.44 4.41
CA THR A 157 -3.48 17.98 4.56
C THR A 157 -4.91 17.49 4.76
N MET A 158 -5.27 16.44 4.04
CA MET A 158 -6.54 15.75 4.16
C MET A 158 -6.30 14.24 4.18
N GLN A 159 -6.89 13.54 5.14
CA GLN A 159 -6.88 12.08 5.12
C GLN A 159 -7.94 11.59 4.12
N THR A 160 -7.49 11.07 2.99
CA THR A 160 -8.35 10.38 2.01
C THR A 160 -8.41 8.87 2.25
N GLY A 161 -7.44 8.33 2.97
CA GLY A 161 -7.17 6.89 2.99
C GLY A 161 -6.25 6.48 1.86
N ASN A 162 -5.88 5.19 1.84
CA ASN A 162 -5.05 4.63 0.80
C ASN A 162 -5.93 3.86 -0.21
N PRO A 163 -6.02 4.30 -1.47
CA PRO A 163 -6.82 3.61 -2.48
C PRO A 163 -6.43 2.14 -2.62
N VAL A 164 -7.43 1.27 -2.61
CA VAL A 164 -7.26 -0.19 -2.75
C VAL A 164 -7.81 -0.66 -4.10
N ARG A 165 -7.40 -1.84 -4.52
CA ARG A 165 -7.82 -2.45 -5.77
C ARG A 165 -9.34 -2.71 -5.81
N PRO A 166 -10.01 -2.64 -6.99
CA PRO A 166 -11.44 -2.90 -7.13
C PRO A 166 -11.88 -4.28 -6.57
N ALA A 167 -11.06 -5.31 -6.75
CA ALA A 167 -11.32 -6.65 -6.20
C ALA A 167 -11.41 -6.66 -4.65
N VAL A 168 -10.63 -5.81 -3.97
CA VAL A 168 -10.71 -5.63 -2.51
C VAL A 168 -11.99 -4.90 -2.12
N LEU A 169 -12.34 -3.85 -2.87
CA LEU A 169 -13.58 -3.08 -2.63
C LEU A 169 -14.84 -3.93 -2.78
N ALA A 170 -14.85 -4.85 -3.75
CA ALA A 170 -15.96 -5.78 -3.94
C ALA A 170 -16.21 -6.67 -2.71
N LEU A 171 -15.21 -6.87 -1.86
CA LEU A 171 -15.26 -7.68 -0.64
C LEU A 171 -15.35 -6.85 0.66
N ALA A 172 -15.37 -5.51 0.57
CA ALA A 172 -15.38 -4.61 1.73
C ALA A 172 -16.56 -4.82 2.69
N ARG A 173 -17.67 -5.42 2.22
CA ARG A 173 -18.87 -5.70 3.03
C ARG A 173 -18.92 -7.13 3.57
N THR A 174 -17.88 -7.92 3.35
CA THR A 174 -17.82 -9.30 3.84
C THR A 174 -17.70 -9.31 5.37
N LYS A 175 -18.74 -9.74 6.06
CA LYS A 175 -18.76 -9.80 7.53
C LYS A 175 -17.68 -10.78 8.03
N TYR A 176 -16.91 -10.34 8.99
CA TYR A 176 -16.00 -11.20 9.72
C TYR A 176 -16.81 -12.20 10.59
N LYS A 177 -16.39 -13.46 10.55
CA LYS A 177 -16.90 -14.51 11.44
C LYS A 177 -15.70 -15.10 12.17
N ALA A 178 -15.65 -14.98 13.47
CA ALA A 178 -14.59 -15.60 14.26
C ALA A 178 -14.65 -17.14 14.15
N PRO A 179 -13.49 -17.82 14.31
CA PRO A 179 -13.47 -19.28 14.32
C PRO A 179 -14.35 -19.82 15.45
N GLN A 180 -15.19 -20.80 15.11
CA GLN A 180 -16.04 -21.47 16.09
C GLN A 180 -15.33 -22.71 16.64
N ARG A 181 -15.75 -23.17 17.82
CA ARG A 181 -15.18 -24.37 18.44
C ARG A 181 -15.40 -25.59 17.55
N GLY A 182 -14.29 -26.21 17.09
CA GLY A 182 -14.34 -27.36 16.21
C GLY A 182 -14.43 -27.06 14.71
N SER A 183 -14.52 -25.78 14.31
CA SER A 183 -14.46 -25.40 12.89
C SER A 183 -13.02 -25.20 12.43
N SER A 184 -12.81 -25.18 11.11
CA SER A 184 -11.51 -24.81 10.53
C SER A 184 -11.11 -23.37 10.85
N ILE A 185 -9.81 -23.12 10.95
CA ILE A 185 -9.21 -21.82 11.19
C ILE A 185 -8.39 -21.43 9.96
N GLU A 186 -8.87 -20.45 9.21
CA GLU A 186 -8.20 -19.94 8.00
C GLU A 186 -7.12 -18.95 8.40
N LEU A 187 -5.85 -19.31 8.17
CA LEU A 187 -4.69 -18.43 8.34
C LEU A 187 -4.14 -18.02 6.99
N LEU A 188 -3.90 -16.73 6.82
CA LEU A 188 -3.25 -16.18 5.63
C LEU A 188 -1.90 -15.59 5.99
N ILE A 189 -0.83 -16.09 5.38
CA ILE A 189 0.55 -15.65 5.60
C ILE A 189 1.06 -14.98 4.33
N LEU A 190 1.38 -13.67 4.40
CA LEU A 190 1.81 -12.87 3.26
C LEU A 190 3.16 -12.17 3.53
N GLY A 191 4.15 -12.51 2.72
CA GLY A 191 5.47 -11.88 2.78
C GLY A 191 5.59 -10.54 2.06
N GLY A 192 4.55 -10.09 1.33
CA GLY A 192 4.60 -8.96 0.41
C GLY A 192 5.07 -9.38 -0.99
N SER A 193 5.22 -8.40 -1.92
CA SER A 193 5.48 -8.66 -3.35
C SER A 193 6.77 -9.45 -3.64
N GLN A 194 7.75 -9.40 -2.74
CA GLN A 194 9.02 -10.12 -2.88
C GLN A 194 9.12 -11.36 -1.98
N GLY A 195 8.04 -11.68 -1.25
CA GLY A 195 8.07 -12.69 -0.21
C GLY A 195 8.88 -12.23 1.04
N ALA A 196 8.89 -13.04 2.07
CA ALA A 196 9.64 -12.73 3.29
C ALA A 196 10.19 -14.02 3.91
N ARG A 197 11.49 -14.24 3.76
CA ARG A 197 12.21 -15.41 4.29
C ARG A 197 11.86 -15.71 5.74
N ILE A 198 11.85 -14.69 6.60
CA ILE A 198 11.53 -14.85 8.03
C ILE A 198 10.14 -15.45 8.29
N MET A 199 9.15 -15.19 7.40
CA MET A 199 7.83 -15.80 7.52
C MET A 199 7.91 -17.32 7.34
N SER A 200 8.69 -17.78 6.34
CA SER A 200 8.90 -19.20 6.05
C SER A 200 9.81 -19.88 7.08
N GLU A 201 10.70 -19.14 7.72
CA GLU A 201 11.59 -19.68 8.76
C GLU A 201 10.93 -19.76 10.15
N ALA A 202 10.03 -18.82 10.48
CA ALA A 202 9.47 -18.74 11.82
C ALA A 202 8.03 -19.25 11.93
N VAL A 203 7.16 -18.99 10.94
CA VAL A 203 5.74 -19.33 11.07
C VAL A 203 5.47 -20.85 10.98
N PRO A 204 5.99 -21.60 10.00
CA PRO A 204 5.76 -23.04 9.95
C PRO A 204 6.24 -23.80 11.21
N PRO A 205 7.45 -23.56 11.76
CA PRO A 205 7.86 -24.16 13.03
C PRO A 205 6.95 -23.78 14.20
N ALA A 206 6.52 -22.52 14.30
CA ALA A 206 5.60 -22.09 15.34
C ALA A 206 4.25 -22.83 15.26
N LEU A 207 3.66 -22.92 14.07
CA LEU A 207 2.41 -23.67 13.88
C LEU A 207 2.58 -25.16 14.16
N ALA A 208 3.77 -25.73 13.92
CA ALA A 208 4.08 -27.14 14.19
C ALA A 208 4.09 -27.48 15.70
N THR A 209 4.37 -26.50 16.56
CA THR A 209 4.42 -26.69 18.04
C THR A 209 3.08 -26.47 18.73
N LEU A 210 2.07 -25.96 18.02
CA LEU A 210 0.71 -25.81 18.56
C LEU A 210 0.13 -27.16 19.02
N PRO A 211 -0.81 -27.19 19.98
CA PRO A 211 -1.54 -28.39 20.38
C PRO A 211 -2.17 -29.10 19.18
N THR A 212 -2.12 -30.44 19.16
CA THR A 212 -2.59 -31.27 18.03
C THR A 212 -3.99 -30.88 17.58
N ARG A 213 -4.91 -30.68 18.53
CA ARG A 213 -6.27 -30.26 18.23
C ARG A 213 -6.34 -28.95 17.41
N LEU A 214 -5.51 -27.98 17.75
CA LEU A 214 -5.47 -26.69 17.07
C LEU A 214 -4.85 -26.86 15.65
N ARG A 215 -3.75 -27.62 15.54
CA ARG A 215 -3.09 -27.90 14.25
C ARG A 215 -4.02 -28.54 13.24
N GLU A 216 -4.84 -29.49 13.65
CA GLU A 216 -5.79 -30.19 12.77
C GLU A 216 -6.91 -29.28 12.24
N MET A 217 -7.21 -28.20 12.97
CA MET A 217 -8.18 -27.20 12.54
C MET A 217 -7.59 -26.17 11.56
N LEU A 218 -6.27 -26.04 11.46
CA LEU A 218 -5.64 -25.02 10.61
C LEU A 218 -5.83 -25.31 9.13
N ARG A 219 -6.12 -24.25 8.38
CA ARG A 219 -6.10 -24.15 6.93
C ARG A 219 -5.22 -22.98 6.58
N VAL A 220 -4.01 -23.25 6.12
CA VAL A 220 -2.98 -22.23 5.93
C VAL A 220 -2.82 -21.89 4.46
N SER A 221 -2.96 -20.61 4.10
CA SER A 221 -2.49 -20.08 2.81
C SER A 221 -1.18 -19.35 3.07
N HIS A 222 -0.07 -19.85 2.54
CA HIS A 222 1.25 -19.28 2.81
C HIS A 222 1.96 -18.86 1.52
N GLN A 223 2.14 -17.56 1.33
CA GLN A 223 2.99 -17.02 0.29
C GLN A 223 4.45 -17.07 0.73
N ALA A 224 5.24 -17.94 0.12
CA ALA A 224 6.67 -18.13 0.39
C ALA A 224 7.48 -17.88 -0.88
N ARG A 225 8.76 -17.47 -0.72
CA ARG A 225 9.66 -17.35 -1.88
C ARG A 225 9.89 -18.74 -2.51
N PRO A 226 10.18 -18.84 -3.81
CA PRO A 226 10.41 -20.12 -4.47
C PRO A 226 11.44 -21.02 -3.75
N GLU A 227 12.52 -20.41 -3.24
CA GLU A 227 13.58 -21.10 -2.51
C GLU A 227 13.16 -21.58 -1.11
N ASP A 228 12.15 -20.96 -0.50
CA ASP A 228 11.67 -21.31 0.85
C ASP A 228 10.51 -22.32 0.83
N LEU A 229 9.83 -22.50 -0.33
CA LEU A 229 8.66 -23.39 -0.45
C LEU A 229 8.93 -24.81 0.02
N PRO A 230 10.01 -25.51 -0.43
CA PRO A 230 10.23 -26.90 -0.03
C PRO A 230 10.39 -27.10 1.47
N GLY A 231 11.10 -26.17 2.13
CA GLY A 231 11.32 -26.22 3.57
C GLY A 231 10.05 -26.02 4.38
N ALA A 232 9.25 -25.01 4.02
CA ALA A 232 7.97 -24.74 4.67
C ALA A 232 6.97 -25.90 4.46
N GLU A 233 6.88 -26.44 3.23
CA GLU A 233 6.01 -27.57 2.90
C GLU A 233 6.36 -28.83 3.70
N ALA A 234 7.65 -29.13 3.84
CA ALA A 234 8.11 -30.30 4.60
C ALA A 234 7.67 -30.20 6.08
N ILE A 235 7.74 -29.01 6.69
CA ILE A 235 7.30 -28.76 8.06
C ILE A 235 5.79 -28.97 8.20
N TYR A 236 4.97 -28.38 7.32
CA TYR A 236 3.52 -28.51 7.36
C TYR A 236 3.09 -29.96 7.18
N ARG A 237 3.63 -30.66 6.19
CA ARG A 237 3.33 -32.08 5.91
C ARG A 237 3.70 -32.99 7.09
N LYS A 238 4.92 -32.84 7.66
CA LYS A 238 5.38 -33.61 8.83
C LYS A 238 4.43 -33.47 10.01
N ASN A 239 3.85 -32.28 10.20
CA ASN A 239 3.01 -31.95 11.35
C ASN A 239 1.51 -32.04 11.05
N ARG A 240 1.11 -32.60 9.88
CA ARG A 240 -0.27 -32.78 9.45
C ARG A 240 -1.09 -31.48 9.42
N ILE A 241 -0.44 -30.36 9.10
CA ILE A 241 -1.09 -29.06 8.93
C ILE A 241 -1.50 -28.95 7.45
N GLN A 242 -2.78 -28.67 7.19
CA GLN A 242 -3.24 -28.40 5.83
C GLN A 242 -2.77 -27.02 5.37
N ALA A 243 -1.91 -26.99 4.39
CA ALA A 243 -1.32 -25.75 3.88
C ALA A 243 -1.28 -25.75 2.36
N GLU A 244 -1.68 -24.64 1.77
CA GLU A 244 -1.44 -24.28 0.38
C GLU A 244 -0.31 -23.27 0.32
N LEU A 245 0.77 -23.62 -0.39
CA LEU A 245 1.95 -22.77 -0.52
C LEU A 245 2.10 -22.35 -1.98
N GLN A 246 2.30 -21.07 -2.21
CA GLN A 246 2.59 -20.51 -3.53
C GLN A 246 3.58 -19.35 -3.41
N SER A 247 4.35 -19.11 -4.47
CA SER A 247 5.22 -17.94 -4.54
C SER A 247 4.41 -16.64 -4.75
N PHE A 248 3.25 -16.76 -5.34
CA PHE A 248 2.34 -15.67 -5.60
C PHE A 248 0.89 -16.17 -5.65
N PHE A 249 -0.01 -15.52 -4.91
CA PHE A 249 -1.44 -15.75 -4.99
C PHE A 249 -2.10 -14.69 -5.88
N THR A 250 -2.92 -15.09 -6.82
CA THR A 250 -3.72 -14.20 -7.67
C THR A 250 -5.03 -13.78 -7.01
N ASP A 251 -5.50 -14.56 -6.03
CA ASP A 251 -6.76 -14.44 -5.30
C ASP A 251 -6.58 -13.92 -3.85
N VAL A 252 -5.59 -13.03 -3.65
CA VAL A 252 -5.32 -12.45 -2.30
C VAL A 252 -6.57 -11.80 -1.68
N PRO A 253 -7.40 -11.02 -2.40
CA PRO A 253 -8.60 -10.42 -1.82
C PRO A 253 -9.57 -11.45 -1.23
N GLU A 254 -9.82 -12.55 -1.95
CA GLU A 254 -10.70 -13.64 -1.54
C GLU A 254 -10.12 -14.39 -0.34
N ARG A 255 -8.81 -14.62 -0.31
CA ARG A 255 -8.11 -15.22 0.84
C ARG A 255 -8.18 -14.32 2.07
N LEU A 256 -7.97 -13.02 1.91
CA LEU A 256 -8.16 -12.05 2.98
C LEU A 256 -9.60 -12.12 3.52
N ALA A 257 -10.60 -12.13 2.62
CA ALA A 257 -12.00 -12.15 3.03
C ALA A 257 -12.39 -13.42 3.81
N ARG A 258 -11.73 -14.56 3.57
CA ARG A 258 -11.94 -15.81 4.32
C ARG A 258 -11.10 -15.91 5.58
N ALA A 259 -9.97 -15.19 5.65
CA ALA A 259 -9.02 -15.33 6.74
C ALA A 259 -9.63 -14.96 8.08
N HIS A 260 -9.42 -15.83 9.08
CA HIS A 260 -9.70 -15.53 10.47
C HIS A 260 -8.59 -14.68 11.09
N LEU A 261 -7.36 -14.85 10.62
CA LEU A 261 -6.20 -14.06 11.01
C LEU A 261 -5.20 -13.99 9.85
N ALA A 262 -4.70 -12.80 9.55
CA ALA A 262 -3.58 -12.62 8.65
C ALA A 262 -2.28 -12.46 9.44
N ILE A 263 -1.16 -13.02 8.93
CA ILE A 263 0.20 -12.80 9.43
C ILE A 263 0.98 -12.23 8.26
N CYS A 264 1.36 -10.95 8.34
CA CYS A 264 1.92 -10.31 7.16
C CYS A 264 2.87 -9.14 7.44
N ARG A 265 3.56 -8.69 6.39
CA ARG A 265 4.30 -7.42 6.41
C ARG A 265 3.32 -6.24 6.51
N ALA A 266 3.84 -5.10 7.00
CA ALA A 266 3.04 -3.90 7.21
C ALA A 266 3.23 -2.86 6.08
N GLY A 267 3.21 -3.30 4.82
CA GLY A 267 3.14 -2.39 3.67
C GLY A 267 1.82 -1.60 3.69
N ALA A 268 1.85 -0.35 3.26
CA ALA A 268 0.68 0.53 3.30
C ALA A 268 -0.54 -0.05 2.57
N SER A 269 -0.34 -0.66 1.39
CA SER A 269 -1.42 -1.32 0.64
C SER A 269 -1.98 -2.53 1.40
N THR A 270 -1.11 -3.35 2.02
CA THR A 270 -1.56 -4.50 2.81
C THR A 270 -2.41 -4.07 4.01
N VAL A 271 -1.96 -3.04 4.75
CA VAL A 271 -2.72 -2.50 5.88
C VAL A 271 -4.06 -1.93 5.41
N ALA A 272 -4.09 -1.21 4.30
CA ALA A 272 -5.32 -0.66 3.74
C ALA A 272 -6.29 -1.77 3.28
N GLU A 273 -5.80 -2.84 2.65
CA GLU A 273 -6.63 -3.97 2.22
C GLU A 273 -7.20 -4.75 3.41
N LEU A 274 -6.38 -5.01 4.44
CA LEU A 274 -6.84 -5.59 5.72
C LEU A 274 -7.96 -4.76 6.36
N ALA A 275 -7.76 -3.46 6.40
CA ALA A 275 -8.70 -2.52 6.97
C ALA A 275 -10.02 -2.47 6.20
N VAL A 276 -9.96 -2.34 4.87
CA VAL A 276 -11.17 -2.26 4.02
C VAL A 276 -12.00 -3.54 4.08
N ILE A 277 -11.36 -4.71 4.14
CA ILE A 277 -12.06 -6.00 4.29
C ILE A 277 -12.46 -6.27 5.74
N GLY A 278 -11.88 -5.55 6.71
CA GLY A 278 -12.12 -5.75 8.14
C GLY A 278 -11.51 -7.05 8.66
N ARG A 279 -10.20 -7.26 8.48
CA ARG A 279 -9.51 -8.49 8.91
C ARG A 279 -8.44 -8.20 9.95
N PRO A 280 -8.46 -8.94 11.08
CA PRO A 280 -7.44 -8.80 12.10
C PRO A 280 -6.11 -9.35 11.59
N ALA A 281 -5.00 -8.75 12.01
CA ALA A 281 -3.69 -9.20 11.56
C ALA A 281 -2.62 -9.11 12.66
N VAL A 282 -1.68 -10.05 12.61
CA VAL A 282 -0.37 -9.93 13.25
C VAL A 282 0.58 -9.35 12.19
N LEU A 283 1.01 -8.12 12.42
CA LEU A 283 1.90 -7.40 11.52
C LEU A 283 3.36 -7.58 11.95
N ILE A 284 4.20 -7.97 11.00
CA ILE A 284 5.63 -8.16 11.19
C ILE A 284 6.35 -7.17 10.27
N PRO A 285 6.63 -5.95 10.74
CA PRO A 285 7.25 -4.90 9.94
C PRO A 285 8.62 -5.33 9.40
N TYR A 286 8.92 -4.95 8.16
CA TYR A 286 10.26 -5.16 7.60
C TYR A 286 11.25 -4.18 8.26
N PRO A 287 12.31 -4.67 8.94
CA PRO A 287 13.18 -3.81 9.76
C PRO A 287 14.05 -2.84 8.94
N TYR A 288 14.29 -3.17 7.67
CA TYR A 288 15.08 -2.32 6.75
C TYR A 288 14.21 -1.46 5.83
N ALA A 289 12.93 -1.30 6.16
CA ALA A 289 12.06 -0.40 5.43
C ALA A 289 12.55 1.06 5.54
N THR A 290 12.62 1.74 4.41
CA THR A 290 13.08 3.14 4.35
C THR A 290 12.34 4.00 5.38
N ASP A 291 13.08 4.78 6.15
CA ASP A 291 12.54 5.65 7.21
C ASP A 291 11.61 4.89 8.19
N ASN A 292 11.80 3.56 8.33
CA ASN A 292 11.03 2.67 9.19
C ASN A 292 9.49 2.74 9.00
N HIS A 293 9.05 3.05 7.77
CA HIS A 293 7.63 3.29 7.47
C HIS A 293 6.74 2.08 7.79
N GLN A 294 7.22 0.83 7.63
CA GLN A 294 6.39 -0.33 7.95
C GLN A 294 6.09 -0.45 9.46
N ALA A 295 7.04 -0.10 10.33
CA ALA A 295 6.78 -0.09 11.76
C ALA A 295 5.76 0.98 12.15
N ALA A 296 5.81 2.16 11.51
CA ALA A 296 4.82 3.21 11.72
C ALA A 296 3.41 2.79 11.22
N ASN A 297 3.32 2.16 10.03
CA ASN A 297 2.07 1.63 9.50
C ASN A 297 1.46 0.57 10.44
N ALA A 298 2.30 -0.37 10.90
CA ALA A 298 1.87 -1.44 11.82
C ALA A 298 1.38 -0.87 13.15
N ARG A 299 2.11 0.10 13.71
CA ARG A 299 1.72 0.75 14.95
C ARG A 299 0.38 1.47 14.81
N ALA A 300 0.18 2.25 13.75
CA ALA A 300 -1.09 2.95 13.51
C ALA A 300 -2.29 1.98 13.44
N PHE A 301 -2.11 0.81 12.83
CA PHE A 301 -3.14 -0.23 12.77
C PHE A 301 -3.39 -0.88 14.14
N ALA A 302 -2.32 -1.17 14.90
CA ALA A 302 -2.43 -1.76 16.22
C ALA A 302 -2.98 -0.77 17.27
N ASP A 303 -2.59 0.50 17.23
CA ASP A 303 -3.10 1.54 18.12
C ASP A 303 -4.61 1.78 17.92
N ALA A 304 -5.12 1.52 16.70
CA ALA A 304 -6.55 1.49 16.42
C ALA A 304 -7.26 0.22 16.98
N GLY A 305 -6.53 -0.73 17.54
CA GLY A 305 -7.04 -2.01 18.02
C GLY A 305 -7.37 -3.00 16.91
N ALA A 306 -6.90 -2.76 15.69
CA ALA A 306 -7.22 -3.55 14.50
C ALA A 306 -6.33 -4.81 14.34
N GLY A 307 -5.29 -4.94 15.14
CA GLY A 307 -4.35 -6.06 15.09
C GLY A 307 -3.20 -5.90 16.06
N TRP A 308 -2.15 -6.66 15.84
CA TRP A 308 -1.00 -6.77 16.73
C TRP A 308 0.31 -6.60 15.95
N VAL A 309 1.36 -6.19 16.63
CA VAL A 309 2.69 -6.00 16.03
C VAL A 309 3.69 -6.87 16.75
N ILE A 310 4.48 -7.60 15.99
CA ILE A 310 5.65 -8.32 16.47
C ILE A 310 6.86 -7.83 15.67
N ALA A 311 7.86 -7.31 16.36
CA ALA A 311 9.10 -6.91 15.69
C ALA A 311 9.82 -8.16 15.13
N GLN A 312 10.38 -8.05 13.92
CA GLN A 312 11.02 -9.21 13.28
C GLN A 312 12.08 -9.91 14.16
N PRO A 313 12.94 -9.22 14.95
CA PRO A 313 13.88 -9.88 15.85
C PRO A 313 13.24 -10.67 16.99
N GLU A 314 11.98 -10.35 17.32
CA GLU A 314 11.19 -11.00 18.38
C GLU A 314 10.38 -12.18 17.85
N LEU A 315 10.32 -12.36 16.53
CA LEU A 315 9.58 -13.44 15.89
C LEU A 315 10.35 -14.77 16.04
N ARG A 316 10.20 -15.39 17.19
CA ARG A 316 10.80 -16.71 17.52
C ARG A 316 9.72 -17.78 17.50
N PRO A 317 9.95 -18.95 16.89
CA PRO A 317 8.92 -19.97 16.72
C PRO A 317 8.23 -20.39 18.02
N ASP A 318 8.99 -20.57 19.12
CA ASP A 318 8.49 -20.99 20.42
C ASP A 318 7.54 -19.96 21.08
N THR A 319 8.00 -18.71 21.18
CA THR A 319 7.19 -17.63 21.76
C THR A 319 6.02 -17.25 20.85
N PHE A 320 6.20 -17.32 19.54
CA PHE A 320 5.14 -17.03 18.57
C PHE A 320 4.06 -18.12 18.59
N ALA A 321 4.42 -19.37 18.83
CA ALA A 321 3.43 -20.44 18.99
C ALA A 321 2.48 -20.18 20.18
N LEU A 322 3.05 -19.87 21.36
CA LEU A 322 2.26 -19.52 22.54
C LEU A 322 1.35 -18.29 22.30
N TYR A 323 1.90 -17.30 21.60
CA TYR A 323 1.14 -16.11 21.25
C TYR A 323 -0.04 -16.46 20.32
N LEU A 324 0.18 -17.26 19.27
CA LEU A 324 -0.88 -17.70 18.36
C LEU A 324 -1.89 -18.60 19.03
N GLU A 325 -1.47 -19.49 19.93
CA GLU A 325 -2.38 -20.35 20.70
C GLU A 325 -3.36 -19.51 21.50
N ASN A 326 -2.89 -18.52 22.26
CA ASN A 326 -3.72 -17.61 23.03
C ASN A 326 -4.66 -16.80 22.13
N LEU A 327 -4.13 -16.23 21.03
CA LEU A 327 -4.89 -15.39 20.13
C LEU A 327 -5.99 -16.16 19.38
N LEU A 328 -5.68 -17.33 18.86
CA LEU A 328 -6.65 -18.19 18.17
C LEU A 328 -7.67 -18.83 19.13
N GLY A 329 -7.30 -18.91 20.42
CA GLY A 329 -8.18 -19.33 21.51
C GLY A 329 -9.15 -18.25 22.00
N ASP A 330 -9.03 -17.00 21.52
CA ASP A 330 -9.86 -15.87 21.88
C ASP A 330 -10.66 -15.30 20.67
N PRO A 331 -11.79 -15.92 20.33
CA PRO A 331 -12.65 -15.45 19.24
C PRO A 331 -13.22 -14.03 19.49
N ALA A 332 -13.34 -13.61 20.75
CA ALA A 332 -13.82 -12.28 21.08
C ALA A 332 -12.81 -11.20 20.73
N ALA A 333 -11.52 -11.42 21.07
CA ALA A 333 -10.44 -10.54 20.67
C ALA A 333 -10.30 -10.43 19.14
N LEU A 334 -10.38 -11.56 18.43
CA LEU A 334 -10.37 -11.57 16.97
C LEU A 334 -11.53 -10.80 16.36
N THR A 335 -12.73 -10.94 16.91
CA THR A 335 -13.94 -10.21 16.44
C THR A 335 -13.80 -8.72 16.68
N ALA A 336 -13.35 -8.32 17.87
CA ALA A 336 -13.13 -6.92 18.21
C ALA A 336 -12.07 -6.28 17.27
N ALA A 337 -10.96 -6.97 17.02
CA ALA A 337 -9.92 -6.51 16.14
C ALA A 337 -10.41 -6.40 14.68
N ALA A 338 -11.21 -7.36 14.21
CA ALA A 338 -11.81 -7.30 12.87
C ALA A 338 -12.74 -6.09 12.70
N GLN A 339 -13.55 -5.79 13.72
CA GLN A 339 -14.42 -4.61 13.72
C GLN A 339 -13.59 -3.33 13.70
N ARG A 340 -12.57 -3.22 14.55
CA ARG A 340 -11.66 -2.07 14.57
C ARG A 340 -10.90 -1.91 13.25
N ALA A 341 -10.53 -3.01 12.60
CA ALA A 341 -9.94 -2.97 11.27
C ALA A 341 -10.92 -2.34 10.26
N GLY A 342 -12.19 -2.74 10.27
CA GLY A 342 -13.22 -2.15 9.43
C GLY A 342 -13.45 -0.66 9.70
N ASP A 343 -13.45 -0.24 10.97
CA ASP A 343 -13.59 1.16 11.38
C ASP A 343 -12.37 2.01 10.93
N PHE A 344 -11.19 1.41 10.92
CA PHE A 344 -9.96 2.05 10.41
C PHE A 344 -9.95 2.15 8.89
N GLY A 345 -10.64 1.26 8.18
CA GLY A 345 -10.70 1.18 6.73
C GLY A 345 -11.31 2.41 6.07
N ARG A 346 -10.82 2.74 4.87
CA ARG A 346 -11.34 3.84 4.03
C ARG A 346 -11.70 3.29 2.64
N PRO A 347 -12.85 2.64 2.49
CA PRO A 347 -13.25 2.06 1.20
C PRO A 347 -13.42 3.12 0.10
N ASP A 348 -13.79 4.34 0.46
CA ASP A 348 -14.00 5.45 -0.47
C ASP A 348 -12.71 6.22 -0.83
N ALA A 349 -11.54 5.76 -0.40
CA ALA A 349 -10.27 6.47 -0.56
C ALA A 349 -9.97 6.93 -2.01
N ALA A 350 -10.27 6.11 -3.01
CA ALA A 350 -10.07 6.46 -4.41
C ALA A 350 -11.03 7.59 -4.85
N ARG A 351 -12.30 7.53 -4.42
CA ARG A 351 -13.32 8.54 -4.69
C ARG A 351 -12.98 9.87 -4.00
N ASP A 352 -12.58 9.84 -2.74
CA ASP A 352 -12.22 11.04 -1.98
C ASP A 352 -10.98 11.72 -2.58
N LEU A 353 -10.00 10.94 -3.03
CA LEU A 353 -8.81 11.44 -3.72
C LEU A 353 -9.17 12.00 -5.11
N ALA A 354 -10.09 11.38 -5.85
CA ALA A 354 -10.60 11.89 -7.12
C ALA A 354 -11.34 13.22 -6.93
N GLN A 355 -12.18 13.32 -5.90
CA GLN A 355 -12.89 14.53 -5.56
C GLN A 355 -11.91 15.68 -5.24
N LEU A 356 -10.88 15.43 -4.44
CA LEU A 356 -9.81 16.40 -4.13
C LEU A 356 -9.12 16.87 -5.43
N ALA A 357 -8.81 15.96 -6.36
CA ALA A 357 -8.17 16.29 -7.62
C ALA A 357 -9.06 17.16 -8.51
N ILE A 358 -10.37 16.85 -8.58
CA ILE A 358 -11.37 17.60 -9.35
C ILE A 358 -11.55 19.01 -8.78
N GLU A 359 -11.69 19.14 -7.47
CA GLU A 359 -11.83 20.43 -6.79
C GLU A 359 -10.62 21.36 -7.03
N LEU A 360 -9.41 20.79 -6.97
CA LEU A 360 -8.19 21.53 -7.30
C LEU A 360 -8.18 22.02 -8.75
N GLY A 361 -8.60 21.16 -9.68
CA GLY A 361 -8.67 21.49 -11.12
C GLY A 361 -9.71 22.55 -11.43
N LEU A 362 -10.89 22.51 -10.82
CA LEU A 362 -11.98 23.48 -11.01
C LEU A 362 -11.66 24.83 -10.39
N GLY A 363 -11.12 24.86 -9.17
CA GLY A 363 -10.75 26.10 -8.48
C GLY A 363 -9.70 26.91 -9.24
N SER A 364 -8.78 26.27 -9.94
CA SER A 364 -7.79 26.95 -10.78
C SER A 364 -8.41 27.56 -12.06
N ARG A 365 -9.41 26.90 -12.66
CA ARG A 365 -10.10 27.43 -13.84
C ARG A 365 -10.95 28.66 -13.52
N ALA A 366 -11.52 28.73 -12.33
CA ALA A 366 -12.27 29.90 -11.86
C ALA A 366 -11.34 31.11 -11.65
N GLN A 367 -10.17 30.92 -11.09
CA GLN A 367 -9.18 31.97 -10.89
C GLN A 367 -8.55 32.47 -12.20
N GLY A 368 -8.30 31.58 -13.19
CA GLY A 368 -7.73 31.96 -14.49
C GLY A 368 -8.74 32.64 -15.45
N ARG A 369 -10.05 32.61 -15.14
CA ARG A 369 -11.08 33.37 -15.89
C ARG A 369 -11.36 34.76 -15.30
N ALA A 370 -10.89 35.03 -14.08
CA ALA A 370 -11.06 36.29 -13.38
C ALA A 370 -9.83 37.21 -13.47
N ALA A 371 -8.74 36.75 -14.05
CA ALA A 371 -7.52 37.50 -14.37
C ALA A 371 -7.42 37.73 -15.89
#